data_e9b52b750a9c360ae044d1a7c1e9aa58
#
_entry.id   e9b52b750a9c360ae044d1a7c1e9aa58
#
_cell.length_a   1.000
_cell.length_b   1.000
_cell.length_c   1.000
_cell.angle_alpha   90.00
_cell.angle_beta   90.00
_cell.angle_gamma   90.00
#
_symmetry.space_group_name_H-M   'P 1'
#
loop_
_entity.id
_entity.type
_entity.pdbx_description
1 polymer ?
#
loop_
_entity_poly.entity_id
_entity_poly.type
_entity_poly.pdbx_seq_one_letter_code
_entity_poly.pdbx_strand_id
1 'polypeptide(L)'
;MKRVLRPLVVGGIAALALASPGTAGPDKIQFPANWKDHVQYLTVDRYDIKQHRELYASTQAAVDAMKAGMPLPDGTVLTLVQYKAQLDPAGTPVKDAKGRFVKGDFVAYTVMEKKAGYGAEYPPELRNGDWEYAVFNGEGKLNDKANYKACFECHKPHEKMDYVISLAAVRGVGTASSAAPKPDVTIAGFAFAPGKHTATVGQPVTWVNNDESPHQITVVSTKERSPIITKGQSAVLPFNTPGTYEYICGLHPQMKGSVEVK
;
A
#
# COMPACT_ATOMS: atom_id res chain seq x y z
N MET A 1 -61.31 -54.65 -32.45
CA MET A 1 -60.13 -54.60 -31.61
C MET A 1 -59.41 -53.27 -31.86
N LYS A 2 -59.61 -52.27 -30.98
CA LYS A 2 -58.95 -50.95 -31.04
C LYS A 2 -57.71 -50.95 -30.16
N ARG A 3 -56.50 -50.81 -30.79
CA ARG A 3 -55.23 -50.65 -30.06
C ARG A 3 -55.08 -49.21 -29.61
N VAL A 4 -55.02 -48.95 -28.32
CA VAL A 4 -54.74 -47.66 -27.71
C VAL A 4 -53.20 -47.53 -27.64
N LEU A 5 -52.62 -46.61 -28.37
CA LEU A 5 -51.23 -46.17 -28.21
C LEU A 5 -51.15 -45.25 -26.99
N ARG A 6 -50.30 -45.58 -26.01
CA ARG A 6 -49.92 -44.71 -24.90
C ARG A 6 -48.71 -43.86 -25.37
N PRO A 7 -48.68 -42.53 -25.10
CA PRO A 7 -47.48 -41.75 -25.36
C PRO A 7 -46.42 -42.01 -24.29
N LEU A 8 -45.16 -42.23 -24.75
CA LEU A 8 -43.97 -42.25 -23.92
C LEU A 8 -43.66 -40.81 -23.50
N VAL A 9 -43.72 -40.52 -22.24
CA VAL A 9 -43.19 -39.26 -21.70
C VAL A 9 -41.69 -39.45 -21.50
N VAL A 10 -40.87 -38.82 -22.36
CA VAL A 10 -39.41 -38.71 -22.20
C VAL A 10 -39.18 -37.59 -21.19
N GLY A 11 -38.92 -37.94 -19.94
CA GLY A 11 -38.49 -37.01 -18.91
C GLY A 11 -37.05 -36.52 -19.20
N GLY A 12 -36.93 -35.29 -19.67
CA GLY A 12 -35.64 -34.62 -19.78
C GLY A 12 -35.08 -34.36 -18.42
N ILE A 13 -34.00 -35.03 -18.03
CA ILE A 13 -33.20 -34.68 -16.87
C ILE A 13 -32.41 -33.43 -17.22
N ALA A 14 -32.87 -32.27 -16.75
CA ALA A 14 -32.06 -31.06 -16.78
C ALA A 14 -30.88 -31.25 -15.81
N ALA A 15 -29.70 -31.49 -16.37
CA ALA A 15 -28.46 -31.44 -15.61
C ALA A 15 -28.24 -29.99 -15.15
N LEU A 16 -28.53 -29.71 -13.85
CA LEU A 16 -28.02 -28.52 -13.22
C LEU A 16 -26.49 -28.66 -13.23
N ALA A 17 -25.82 -27.91 -14.09
CA ALA A 17 -24.42 -27.66 -13.96
C ALA A 17 -24.21 -26.89 -12.66
N LEU A 18 -23.78 -27.58 -11.60
CA LEU A 18 -23.22 -26.95 -10.41
C LEU A 18 -21.96 -26.20 -10.90
N ALA A 19 -22.06 -24.89 -11.06
CA ALA A 19 -20.90 -24.05 -11.21
C ALA A 19 -20.05 -24.29 -9.95
N SER A 20 -18.88 -24.91 -10.12
CA SER A 20 -17.89 -24.98 -9.07
C SER A 20 -17.64 -23.57 -8.58
N PRO A 21 -17.65 -23.28 -7.27
CA PRO A 21 -17.27 -21.99 -6.77
C PRO A 21 -15.85 -21.74 -7.29
N GLY A 22 -15.70 -20.72 -8.15
CA GLY A 22 -14.42 -20.30 -8.65
C GLY A 22 -13.54 -20.01 -7.45
N THR A 23 -12.40 -20.64 -7.34
CA THR A 23 -11.43 -20.40 -6.27
C THR A 23 -11.01 -18.93 -6.36
N ALA A 24 -11.29 -18.16 -5.30
CA ALA A 24 -10.75 -16.84 -5.16
C ALA A 24 -9.22 -16.90 -5.27
N GLY A 25 -8.63 -16.14 -6.17
CA GLY A 25 -7.19 -16.23 -6.37
C GLY A 25 -6.63 -15.23 -7.38
N PRO A 26 -5.32 -14.99 -7.29
CA PRO A 26 -4.60 -14.02 -8.14
C PRO A 26 -4.54 -14.44 -9.61
N ASP A 27 -4.89 -15.67 -9.94
CA ASP A 27 -4.97 -16.25 -11.29
C ASP A 27 -6.04 -15.60 -12.17
N LYS A 28 -6.96 -14.83 -11.59
CA LYS A 28 -7.94 -14.05 -12.35
C LYS A 28 -7.33 -12.85 -13.07
N ILE A 29 -6.24 -12.30 -12.55
CA ILE A 29 -5.57 -11.15 -13.13
C ILE A 29 -4.50 -11.62 -14.11
N GLN A 30 -4.56 -11.11 -15.33
CA GLN A 30 -3.50 -11.30 -16.32
C GLN A 30 -2.46 -10.18 -16.17
N PHE A 31 -1.18 -10.51 -16.43
CA PHE A 31 -0.13 -9.50 -16.47
C PHE A 31 -0.44 -8.45 -17.55
N PRO A 32 -0.53 -7.15 -17.20
CA PRO A 32 -0.78 -6.10 -18.19
C PRO A 32 0.51 -5.82 -18.98
N ALA A 33 0.77 -6.60 -20.03
CA ALA A 33 2.02 -6.52 -20.81
C ALA A 33 2.26 -5.13 -21.42
N ASN A 34 1.19 -4.38 -21.65
CA ASN A 34 1.21 -3.00 -22.14
C ASN A 34 1.25 -1.94 -21.03
N TRP A 35 1.64 -2.29 -19.80
CA TRP A 35 1.64 -1.34 -18.67
C TRP A 35 2.45 -0.06 -18.92
N LYS A 36 3.42 -0.09 -19.82
CA LYS A 36 4.22 1.09 -20.19
C LYS A 36 3.42 2.15 -20.95
N ASP A 37 2.30 1.74 -21.57
CA ASP A 37 1.37 2.64 -22.27
C ASP A 37 0.31 3.20 -21.31
N HIS A 38 0.27 2.71 -20.08
CA HIS A 38 -0.62 3.19 -19.03
C HIS A 38 -0.19 4.56 -18.52
N VAL A 39 -1.12 5.28 -17.89
CA VAL A 39 -0.86 6.62 -17.34
C VAL A 39 -0.08 6.50 -16.04
N GLN A 40 1.17 6.97 -16.02
CA GLN A 40 1.90 7.08 -14.77
C GLN A 40 1.31 8.23 -13.94
N TYR A 41 0.75 7.90 -12.77
CA TYR A 41 0.06 8.90 -11.95
C TYR A 41 0.80 9.25 -10.65
N LEU A 42 1.75 8.40 -10.21
CA LEU A 42 2.50 8.62 -9.00
C LEU A 42 3.87 7.94 -9.04
N THR A 43 4.84 8.53 -8.34
CA THR A 43 6.13 7.92 -8.02
C THR A 43 6.37 8.06 -6.53
N VAL A 44 6.77 6.97 -5.87
CA VAL A 44 6.99 6.92 -4.42
C VAL A 44 8.35 6.32 -4.12
N ASP A 45 9.12 6.98 -3.25
CA ASP A 45 10.34 6.43 -2.67
C ASP A 45 10.05 5.94 -1.26
N ARG A 46 10.20 4.64 -1.04
CA ARG A 46 10.01 3.98 0.25
C ARG A 46 11.35 3.94 0.97
N TYR A 47 11.54 4.89 1.89
CA TYR A 47 12.78 5.04 2.66
C TYR A 47 13.01 3.88 3.64
N ASP A 48 11.93 3.36 4.20
CA ASP A 48 11.93 2.24 5.15
C ASP A 48 12.49 0.94 4.58
N ILE A 49 12.23 0.68 3.29
CA ILE A 49 12.68 -0.54 2.60
C ILE A 49 13.58 -0.24 1.39
N LYS A 50 14.01 1.02 1.24
CA LYS A 50 14.91 1.49 0.18
C LYS A 50 14.44 1.06 -1.21
N GLN A 51 13.18 1.38 -1.54
CA GLN A 51 12.57 1.08 -2.85
C GLN A 51 12.12 2.33 -3.57
N HIS A 52 12.36 2.36 -4.87
CA HIS A 52 11.71 3.27 -5.81
C HIS A 52 10.49 2.58 -6.42
N ARG A 53 9.36 3.26 -6.45
CA ARG A 53 8.08 2.71 -6.92
C ARG A 53 7.43 3.64 -7.91
N GLU A 54 6.96 3.08 -9.02
CA GLU A 54 6.20 3.79 -10.05
C GLU A 54 4.80 3.19 -10.15
N LEU A 55 3.78 4.04 -10.16
CA LEU A 55 2.39 3.64 -10.15
C LEU A 55 1.70 4.09 -11.43
N TYR A 56 1.05 3.16 -12.10
CA TYR A 56 0.37 3.34 -13.38
C TYR A 56 -1.09 2.95 -13.27
N ALA A 57 -1.96 3.68 -13.98
CA ALA A 57 -3.38 3.34 -14.14
C ALA A 57 -3.68 3.08 -15.60
N SER A 58 -4.50 2.06 -15.89
CA SER A 58 -4.81 1.62 -17.26
C SER A 58 -5.45 2.69 -18.13
N THR A 59 -6.10 3.69 -17.54
CA THR A 59 -6.80 4.74 -18.28
C THR A 59 -6.66 6.12 -17.62
N GLN A 60 -6.77 7.18 -18.41
CA GLN A 60 -6.86 8.55 -17.90
C GLN A 60 -8.11 8.74 -17.04
N ALA A 61 -9.22 8.10 -17.39
CA ALA A 61 -10.47 8.16 -16.62
C ALA A 61 -10.29 7.66 -15.18
N ALA A 62 -9.48 6.62 -14.96
CA ALA A 62 -9.14 6.15 -13.62
C ALA A 62 -8.37 7.21 -12.84
N VAL A 63 -7.39 7.87 -13.47
CA VAL A 63 -6.61 8.96 -12.83
C VAL A 63 -7.49 10.16 -12.50
N ASP A 64 -8.42 10.51 -13.37
CA ASP A 64 -9.36 11.64 -13.16
C ASP A 64 -10.34 11.31 -12.02
N ALA A 65 -10.83 10.07 -11.94
CA ALA A 65 -11.65 9.61 -10.82
C ALA A 65 -10.86 9.67 -9.49
N MET A 66 -9.58 9.26 -9.49
CA MET A 66 -8.70 9.39 -8.33
C MET A 66 -8.64 10.84 -7.82
N LYS A 67 -8.39 11.79 -8.73
CA LYS A 67 -8.28 13.22 -8.40
C LYS A 67 -9.61 13.81 -7.91
N ALA A 68 -10.71 13.40 -8.53
CA ALA A 68 -12.06 13.85 -8.19
C ALA A 68 -12.61 13.24 -6.89
N GLY A 69 -11.95 12.25 -6.32
CA GLY A 69 -12.46 11.56 -5.13
C GLY A 69 -13.60 10.59 -5.41
N MET A 70 -13.77 10.19 -6.64
CA MET A 70 -14.78 9.23 -7.07
C MET A 70 -14.26 7.79 -7.00
N PRO A 71 -15.13 6.79 -6.84
CA PRO A 71 -14.74 5.40 -7.03
C PRO A 71 -14.14 5.18 -8.42
N LEU A 72 -13.14 4.30 -8.52
CA LEU A 72 -12.52 4.00 -9.80
C LEU A 72 -13.48 3.19 -10.69
N PRO A 73 -13.46 3.44 -12.01
CA PRO A 73 -14.29 2.70 -12.97
C PRO A 73 -14.04 1.19 -12.91
N ASP A 74 -15.07 0.41 -13.24
CA ASP A 74 -14.93 -1.03 -13.51
C ASP A 74 -13.95 -1.25 -14.66
N GLY A 75 -13.17 -2.32 -14.60
CA GLY A 75 -12.08 -2.58 -15.55
C GLY A 75 -10.79 -1.78 -15.30
N THR A 76 -10.72 -0.99 -14.22
CA THR A 76 -9.47 -0.30 -13.86
C THR A 76 -8.39 -1.29 -13.47
N VAL A 77 -7.22 -1.19 -14.11
CA VAL A 77 -6.00 -1.89 -13.72
C VAL A 77 -4.99 -0.89 -13.18
N LEU A 78 -4.50 -1.12 -11.96
CA LEU A 78 -3.42 -0.36 -11.35
C LEU A 78 -2.18 -1.23 -11.27
N THR A 79 -1.06 -0.74 -11.82
CA THR A 79 0.21 -1.45 -11.82
C THR A 79 1.24 -0.70 -11.00
N LEU A 80 1.77 -1.34 -9.99
CA LEU A 80 2.90 -0.86 -9.19
C LEU A 80 4.16 -1.57 -9.66
N VAL A 81 5.11 -0.82 -10.22
CA VAL A 81 6.45 -1.30 -10.59
C VAL A 81 7.41 -0.97 -9.47
N GLN A 82 8.12 -1.97 -8.97
CA GLN A 82 8.97 -1.85 -7.80
C GLN A 82 10.43 -2.10 -8.16
N TYR A 83 11.31 -1.20 -7.72
CA TYR A 83 12.76 -1.30 -7.86
C TYR A 83 13.42 -1.13 -6.48
N LYS A 84 14.53 -1.82 -6.24
CA LYS A 84 15.45 -1.43 -5.18
C LYS A 84 16.01 -0.04 -5.49
N ALA A 85 16.30 0.76 -4.49
CA ALA A 85 17.12 1.94 -4.69
C ALA A 85 18.57 1.52 -4.95
N GLN A 86 19.29 2.22 -5.83
CA GLN A 86 20.75 2.14 -5.85
C GLN A 86 21.28 2.67 -4.52
N LEU A 87 22.28 1.98 -3.98
CA LEU A 87 22.91 2.38 -2.73
C LEU A 87 24.35 2.81 -3.00
N ASP A 88 24.80 3.82 -2.27
CA ASP A 88 26.22 4.18 -2.19
C ASP A 88 27.00 3.16 -1.33
N PRO A 89 28.34 3.25 -1.22
CA PRO A 89 29.12 2.34 -0.40
C PRO A 89 28.76 2.35 1.09
N ALA A 90 28.11 3.42 1.59
CA ALA A 90 27.62 3.52 2.96
C ALA A 90 26.23 2.91 3.14
N GLY A 91 25.62 2.37 2.06
CA GLY A 91 24.29 1.79 2.08
C GLY A 91 23.14 2.82 2.05
N THR A 92 23.42 4.06 1.70
CA THR A 92 22.43 5.14 1.57
C THR A 92 21.86 5.16 0.14
N PRO A 93 20.54 5.34 -0.04
CA PRO A 93 19.96 5.48 -1.36
C PRO A 93 20.50 6.68 -2.14
N VAL A 94 21.06 6.42 -3.33
CA VAL A 94 21.47 7.45 -4.28
C VAL A 94 20.25 8.17 -4.81
N LYS A 95 20.35 9.51 -4.93
CA LYS A 95 19.28 10.35 -5.45
C LYS A 95 19.65 11.01 -6.76
N ASP A 96 18.68 11.14 -7.65
CA ASP A 96 18.80 11.91 -8.87
C ASP A 96 18.70 13.43 -8.62
N ALA A 97 18.82 14.22 -9.68
CA ALA A 97 18.72 15.69 -9.61
C ALA A 97 17.34 16.21 -9.11
N LYS A 98 16.30 15.36 -9.13
CA LYS A 98 14.96 15.67 -8.60
C LYS A 98 14.78 15.21 -7.16
N GLY A 99 15.82 14.66 -6.53
CA GLY A 99 15.79 14.13 -5.16
C GLY A 99 15.12 12.76 -5.01
N ARG A 100 14.86 12.07 -6.13
CA ARG A 100 14.25 10.73 -6.16
C ARG A 100 15.31 9.64 -6.09
N PHE A 101 14.97 8.48 -5.56
CA PHE A 101 15.87 7.34 -5.57
C PHE A 101 16.21 6.93 -7.00
N VAL A 102 17.49 6.73 -7.27
CA VAL A 102 17.94 6.12 -8.51
C VAL A 102 17.55 4.65 -8.50
N LYS A 103 16.91 4.18 -9.60
CA LYS A 103 16.47 2.80 -9.75
C LYS A 103 17.67 1.85 -9.80
N GLY A 104 17.63 0.83 -8.97
CA GLY A 104 18.50 -0.35 -9.03
C GLY A 104 17.75 -1.56 -9.60
N ASP A 105 17.97 -2.73 -8.99
CA ASP A 105 17.36 -3.98 -9.44
C ASP A 105 15.84 -3.95 -9.39
N PHE A 106 15.22 -4.53 -10.41
CA PHE A 106 13.79 -4.78 -10.42
C PHE A 106 13.40 -5.76 -9.30
N VAL A 107 12.25 -5.51 -8.66
CA VAL A 107 11.74 -6.34 -7.56
C VAL A 107 10.52 -7.14 -8.01
N ALA A 108 9.44 -6.45 -8.39
CA ALA A 108 8.18 -7.08 -8.77
C ALA A 108 7.25 -6.09 -9.47
N TYR A 109 6.26 -6.64 -10.20
CA TYR A 109 5.02 -5.95 -10.49
C TYR A 109 3.97 -6.40 -9.49
N THR A 110 3.28 -5.45 -8.86
CA THR A 110 2.06 -5.72 -8.10
C THR A 110 0.90 -5.07 -8.85
N VAL A 111 -0.07 -5.87 -9.21
CA VAL A 111 -1.23 -5.44 -9.98
C VAL A 111 -2.48 -5.58 -9.14
N MET A 112 -3.35 -4.59 -9.17
CA MET A 112 -4.72 -4.71 -8.69
C MET A 112 -5.67 -4.36 -9.82
N GLU A 113 -6.71 -5.16 -9.98
CA GLU A 113 -7.73 -5.00 -11.01
C GLU A 113 -9.10 -4.91 -10.35
N LYS A 114 -9.90 -3.94 -10.77
CA LYS A 114 -11.28 -3.78 -10.35
C LYS A 114 -12.21 -4.34 -11.40
N LYS A 115 -12.98 -5.35 -11.02
CA LYS A 115 -13.98 -5.94 -11.91
C LYS A 115 -15.17 -6.44 -11.11
N ALA A 116 -16.36 -6.08 -11.57
CA ALA A 116 -17.60 -6.47 -10.92
C ALA A 116 -17.64 -7.96 -10.58
N GLY A 117 -17.86 -8.27 -9.30
CA GLY A 117 -17.93 -9.64 -8.78
C GLY A 117 -16.61 -10.26 -8.32
N TYR A 118 -15.45 -9.64 -8.53
CA TYR A 118 -14.16 -10.20 -8.08
C TYR A 118 -14.12 -10.44 -6.56
N GLY A 119 -14.68 -9.56 -5.77
CA GLY A 119 -14.71 -9.72 -4.31
C GLY A 119 -15.71 -10.76 -3.78
N ALA A 120 -16.63 -11.28 -4.61
CA ALA A 120 -17.76 -12.09 -4.14
C ALA A 120 -17.35 -13.43 -3.52
N GLU A 121 -16.19 -13.96 -3.89
CA GLU A 121 -15.69 -15.27 -3.45
C GLU A 121 -14.94 -15.22 -2.13
N TYR A 122 -14.54 -14.01 -1.69
CA TYR A 122 -13.82 -13.84 -0.43
C TYR A 122 -14.76 -13.69 0.75
N PRO A 123 -14.41 -14.20 1.92
CA PRO A 123 -15.16 -13.92 3.13
C PRO A 123 -15.15 -12.40 3.42
N PRO A 124 -16.20 -11.86 4.06
CA PRO A 124 -16.37 -10.42 4.24
C PRO A 124 -15.16 -9.69 4.84
N GLU A 125 -14.44 -10.36 5.75
CA GLU A 125 -13.26 -9.82 6.42
C GLU A 125 -12.06 -9.62 5.48
N LEU A 126 -11.97 -10.37 4.39
CA LEU A 126 -10.92 -10.22 3.37
C LEU A 126 -11.39 -9.49 2.11
N ARG A 127 -12.71 -9.28 1.94
CA ARG A 127 -13.25 -8.66 0.74
C ARG A 127 -12.92 -7.18 0.65
N ASN A 128 -12.32 -6.76 -0.45
CA ASN A 128 -12.00 -5.35 -0.77
C ASN A 128 -12.85 -4.86 -1.95
N GLY A 129 -14.18 -4.86 -1.78
CA GLY A 129 -15.10 -4.52 -2.88
C GLY A 129 -14.94 -5.49 -4.05
N ASP A 130 -14.80 -4.94 -5.25
CA ASP A 130 -14.59 -5.68 -6.50
C ASP A 130 -13.11 -5.75 -6.93
N TRP A 131 -12.17 -5.55 -5.99
CA TRP A 131 -10.75 -5.61 -6.28
C TRP A 131 -10.15 -7.00 -6.10
N GLU A 132 -9.24 -7.34 -7.02
CA GLU A 132 -8.36 -8.50 -6.94
C GLU A 132 -6.90 -8.05 -7.01
N TYR A 133 -5.98 -8.89 -6.53
CA TYR A 133 -4.56 -8.57 -6.43
C TYR A 133 -3.70 -9.68 -7.01
N ALA A 134 -2.66 -9.32 -7.76
CA ALA A 134 -1.67 -10.26 -8.27
C ALA A 134 -0.25 -9.70 -8.19
N VAL A 135 0.72 -10.57 -8.02
CA VAL A 135 2.15 -10.24 -8.05
C VAL A 135 2.80 -10.99 -9.21
N PHE A 136 3.57 -10.28 -10.02
CA PHE A 136 4.27 -10.87 -11.17
C PHE A 136 5.77 -10.61 -11.08
N ASN A 137 6.56 -11.54 -11.62
CA ASN A 137 7.99 -11.38 -11.77
C ASN A 137 8.35 -10.50 -12.99
N GLY A 138 9.64 -10.30 -13.26
CA GLY A 138 10.12 -9.49 -14.37
C GLY A 138 9.75 -10.01 -15.77
N GLU A 139 9.40 -11.28 -15.88
CA GLU A 139 8.92 -11.92 -17.11
C GLU A 139 7.38 -11.87 -17.28
N GLY A 140 6.68 -11.26 -16.33
CA GLY A 140 5.22 -11.21 -16.30
C GLY A 140 4.56 -12.53 -15.86
N LYS A 141 5.30 -13.45 -15.24
CA LYS A 141 4.75 -14.69 -14.69
C LYS A 141 4.20 -14.44 -13.30
N LEU A 142 3.02 -15.00 -13.03
CA LEU A 142 2.38 -14.93 -11.72
C LEU A 142 3.28 -15.57 -10.64
N ASN A 143 3.43 -14.88 -9.52
CA ASN A 143 4.07 -15.41 -8.32
C ASN A 143 3.02 -16.06 -7.41
N ASP A 144 2.75 -17.33 -7.61
CA ASP A 144 1.79 -18.14 -6.85
C ASP A 144 2.16 -18.31 -5.35
N LYS A 145 3.41 -17.99 -4.98
CA LYS A 145 3.92 -18.06 -3.61
C LYS A 145 3.82 -16.74 -2.84
N ALA A 146 3.31 -15.67 -3.48
CA ALA A 146 3.13 -14.40 -2.80
C ALA A 146 2.06 -14.49 -1.69
N ASN A 147 2.24 -13.73 -0.62
CA ASN A 147 1.25 -13.65 0.45
C ASN A 147 0.10 -12.71 0.04
N TYR A 148 -0.86 -13.22 -0.71
CA TYR A 148 -2.01 -12.45 -1.19
C TYR A 148 -2.93 -11.98 -0.06
N LYS A 149 -3.05 -12.75 1.03
CA LYS A 149 -3.80 -12.34 2.22
C LYS A 149 -3.30 -10.99 2.73
N ALA A 150 -1.99 -10.77 2.75
CA ALA A 150 -1.41 -9.49 3.16
C ALA A 150 -1.81 -8.32 2.25
N CYS A 151 -2.07 -8.55 0.96
CA CYS A 151 -2.58 -7.50 0.06
C CYS A 151 -3.96 -7.05 0.52
N PHE A 152 -4.88 -8.00 0.74
CA PHE A 152 -6.24 -7.69 1.20
C PHE A 152 -6.23 -7.00 2.56
N GLU A 153 -5.49 -7.51 3.53
CA GLU A 153 -5.40 -6.95 4.88
C GLU A 153 -4.82 -5.52 4.87
N CYS A 154 -3.80 -5.27 4.06
CA CYS A 154 -3.19 -3.94 3.94
C CYS A 154 -4.13 -2.92 3.28
N HIS A 155 -4.91 -3.33 2.28
CA HIS A 155 -5.84 -2.47 1.56
C HIS A 155 -7.18 -2.29 2.26
N LYS A 156 -7.62 -3.24 3.10
CA LYS A 156 -8.91 -3.24 3.80
C LYS A 156 -9.24 -1.95 4.56
N PRO A 157 -8.33 -1.32 5.32
CA PRO A 157 -8.63 -0.08 6.04
C PRO A 157 -8.93 1.11 5.13
N HIS A 158 -8.67 0.99 3.82
CA HIS A 158 -8.80 2.07 2.85
C HIS A 158 -10.12 2.02 2.05
N GLU A 159 -11.19 1.42 2.60
CA GLU A 159 -12.50 1.30 1.96
C GLU A 159 -13.05 2.64 1.46
N LYS A 160 -12.96 3.71 2.27
CA LYS A 160 -13.37 5.07 1.88
C LYS A 160 -12.58 5.67 0.72
N MET A 161 -11.45 5.06 0.38
CA MET A 161 -10.60 5.39 -0.75
C MET A 161 -10.65 4.31 -1.84
N ASP A 162 -11.78 3.62 -1.95
CA ASP A 162 -11.97 2.53 -2.90
C ASP A 162 -10.84 1.48 -2.79
N TYR A 163 -10.36 1.21 -1.56
CA TYR A 163 -9.24 0.31 -1.24
C TYR A 163 -7.90 0.65 -1.91
N VAL A 164 -7.72 1.87 -2.45
CA VAL A 164 -6.50 2.31 -3.15
C VAL A 164 -5.66 3.22 -2.25
N ILE A 165 -4.60 2.67 -1.65
CA ILE A 165 -3.72 3.36 -0.69
C ILE A 165 -3.11 4.64 -1.29
N SER A 166 -2.73 4.61 -2.57
CA SER A 166 -2.11 5.74 -3.27
C SER A 166 -3.04 6.93 -3.48
N LEU A 167 -4.36 6.77 -3.33
CA LEU A 167 -5.33 7.87 -3.47
C LEU A 167 -5.09 9.02 -2.52
N ALA A 168 -4.65 8.76 -1.29
CA ALA A 168 -4.29 9.78 -0.33
C ALA A 168 -3.20 10.72 -0.90
N ALA A 169 -2.17 10.14 -1.51
CA ALA A 169 -1.08 10.91 -2.12
C ALA A 169 -1.52 11.68 -3.37
N VAL A 170 -2.36 11.08 -4.23
CA VAL A 170 -2.88 11.72 -5.44
C VAL A 170 -3.75 12.93 -5.14
N ARG A 171 -4.51 12.86 -4.05
CA ARG A 171 -5.41 13.94 -3.61
C ARG A 171 -4.73 14.99 -2.71
N GLY A 172 -3.49 14.78 -2.33
CA GLY A 172 -2.83 15.61 -1.32
C GLY A 172 -3.47 15.52 0.06
N VAL A 173 -4.28 14.48 0.30
CA VAL A 173 -4.96 14.24 1.59
C VAL A 173 -4.21 13.11 2.27
N GLY A 174 -3.39 13.45 3.26
CA GLY A 174 -2.57 12.49 3.98
C GLY A 174 -1.37 12.02 3.13
N THR A 175 -0.29 12.71 3.27
CA THR A 175 0.89 12.60 2.42
C THR A 175 1.61 11.27 2.57
N ALA A 176 1.50 10.39 1.57
CA ALA A 176 2.70 9.73 1.13
C ALA A 176 3.48 10.76 0.27
N SER A 177 4.13 11.72 0.92
CA SER A 177 4.97 12.70 0.23
C SER A 177 6.09 11.96 -0.49
N SER A 178 6.18 12.15 -1.78
CA SER A 178 7.30 11.71 -2.61
C SER A 178 8.57 12.57 -2.45
N ALA A 179 8.49 13.62 -1.65
CA ALA A 179 9.65 14.22 -1.01
C ALA A 179 9.93 13.44 0.27
N ALA A 180 11.20 13.30 0.67
CA ALA A 180 11.48 12.91 2.05
C ALA A 180 10.56 13.76 2.93
N PRO A 181 9.68 13.15 3.75
CA PRO A 181 8.77 13.96 4.56
C PRO A 181 9.63 14.98 5.29
N LYS A 182 9.26 16.26 5.19
CA LYS A 182 9.90 17.27 6.06
C LYS A 182 9.67 16.72 7.47
N PRO A 183 10.73 16.37 8.19
CA PRO A 183 10.54 15.72 9.47
C PRO A 183 9.80 16.67 10.40
N ASP A 184 8.80 16.16 11.10
CA ASP A 184 8.16 16.90 12.19
C ASP A 184 9.14 17.07 13.32
N VAL A 185 10.00 16.06 13.54
CA VAL A 185 11.06 16.06 14.53
C VAL A 185 12.35 15.50 13.91
N THR A 186 13.43 16.23 14.06
CA THR A 186 14.78 15.79 13.68
C THR A 186 15.52 15.28 14.91
N ILE A 187 16.26 14.20 14.77
CA ILE A 187 17.20 13.72 15.78
C ILE A 187 18.59 14.14 15.33
N ALA A 188 19.25 14.97 16.15
CA ALA A 188 20.60 15.44 15.88
C ALA A 188 21.30 15.78 17.22
N GLY A 189 22.57 15.36 17.34
CA GLY A 189 23.35 15.61 18.56
C GLY A 189 22.74 14.96 19.80
N PHE A 190 22.12 13.78 19.67
CA PHE A 190 21.42 13.07 20.75
C PHE A 190 20.26 13.90 21.36
N ALA A 191 19.58 14.70 20.55
CA ALA A 191 18.42 15.49 20.94
C ALA A 191 17.30 15.41 19.89
N PHE A 192 16.06 15.60 20.34
CA PHE A 192 14.90 15.78 19.45
C PHE A 192 14.69 17.26 19.18
N ALA A 193 14.56 17.66 17.93
CA ALA A 193 14.34 19.04 17.51
C ALA A 193 13.16 19.14 16.52
N PRO A 194 12.05 19.83 16.87
CA PRO A 194 11.79 20.45 18.17
C PRO A 194 11.56 19.40 19.28
N GLY A 195 11.92 19.74 20.53
CA GLY A 195 11.66 18.88 21.69
C GLY A 195 10.18 18.77 22.05
N LYS A 196 9.35 19.73 21.60
CA LYS A 196 7.88 19.68 21.64
C LYS A 196 7.33 19.92 20.26
N HIS A 197 6.51 18.98 19.75
CA HIS A 197 5.80 19.08 18.48
C HIS A 197 4.29 19.11 18.72
N THR A 198 3.53 19.84 17.87
CA THR A 198 2.06 19.84 17.88
C THR A 198 1.55 19.11 16.63
N ALA A 199 0.69 18.13 16.81
CA ALA A 199 0.07 17.36 15.74
C ALA A 199 -1.46 17.45 15.80
N THR A 200 -2.12 17.14 14.69
CA THR A 200 -3.57 17.00 14.62
C THR A 200 -3.96 15.53 14.83
N VAL A 201 -5.10 15.28 15.47
CA VAL A 201 -5.64 13.92 15.66
C VAL A 201 -5.68 13.15 14.34
N GLY A 202 -5.12 11.94 14.34
CA GLY A 202 -5.06 11.06 13.16
C GLY A 202 -3.95 11.40 12.17
N GLN A 203 -3.21 12.50 12.33
CA GLN A 203 -2.00 12.76 11.55
C GLN A 203 -0.79 12.07 12.18
N PRO A 204 -0.04 11.28 11.40
CA PRO A 204 1.17 10.66 11.90
C PRO A 204 2.28 11.70 12.08
N VAL A 205 3.12 11.49 13.09
CA VAL A 205 4.33 12.29 13.33
C VAL A 205 5.53 11.54 12.80
N THR A 206 6.44 12.25 12.10
CA THR A 206 7.63 11.70 11.46
C THR A 206 8.90 12.19 12.15
N TRP A 207 9.74 11.26 12.58
CA TRP A 207 11.10 11.52 13.08
C TRP A 207 12.12 11.12 12.02
N VAL A 208 13.17 11.92 11.86
CA VAL A 208 14.34 11.60 11.02
C VAL A 208 15.59 11.58 11.85
N ASN A 209 16.39 10.54 11.74
CA ASN A 209 17.68 10.45 12.41
C ASN A 209 18.81 11.02 11.55
N ASN A 210 19.42 12.11 12.00
CA ASN A 210 20.59 12.72 11.39
C ASN A 210 21.90 12.40 12.14
N ASP A 211 21.83 11.68 13.28
CA ASP A 211 23.02 11.20 13.99
C ASP A 211 23.59 9.95 13.34
N GLU A 212 24.90 9.71 13.55
CA GLU A 212 25.54 8.45 13.19
C GLU A 212 25.04 7.29 14.06
N SER A 213 24.63 7.56 15.30
CA SER A 213 24.10 6.57 16.22
C SER A 213 22.67 6.18 15.87
N PRO A 214 22.27 4.92 16.08
CA PRO A 214 20.89 4.49 15.92
C PRO A 214 20.00 5.05 17.05
N HIS A 215 18.74 5.33 16.73
CA HIS A 215 17.73 5.79 17.68
C HIS A 215 16.43 5.00 17.55
N GLN A 216 15.58 5.05 18.59
CA GLN A 216 14.25 4.44 18.59
C GLN A 216 13.30 5.32 19.38
N ILE A 217 12.16 5.69 18.80
CA ILE A 217 11.13 6.44 19.51
C ILE A 217 10.31 5.47 20.37
N THR A 218 10.16 5.75 21.65
CA THR A 218 9.31 5.01 22.59
C THR A 218 8.36 5.96 23.28
N VAL A 219 7.06 5.82 23.01
CA VAL A 219 6.01 6.62 23.69
C VAL A 219 5.82 6.11 25.11
N VAL A 220 5.95 7.00 26.09
CA VAL A 220 6.00 6.61 27.52
C VAL A 220 4.66 6.03 27.99
N SER A 221 3.54 6.65 27.59
CA SER A 221 2.19 6.27 28.04
C SER A 221 1.71 4.96 27.42
N THR A 222 1.85 4.81 26.10
CA THR A 222 1.33 3.65 25.35
C THR A 222 2.31 2.49 25.25
N LYS A 223 3.60 2.73 25.55
CA LYS A 223 4.71 1.79 25.33
C LYS A 223 4.95 1.45 23.86
N GLU A 224 4.29 2.16 22.95
CA GLU A 224 4.49 2.00 21.52
C GLU A 224 5.93 2.39 21.14
N ARG A 225 6.53 1.61 20.22
CA ARG A 225 7.91 1.78 19.80
C ARG A 225 8.00 1.84 18.28
N SER A 226 8.82 2.75 17.78
CA SER A 226 9.23 2.71 16.38
C SER A 226 10.20 1.56 16.12
N PRO A 227 10.44 1.20 14.84
CA PRO A 227 11.67 0.52 14.47
C PRO A 227 12.89 1.32 14.93
N ILE A 228 14.06 0.65 15.06
CA ILE A 228 15.35 1.33 15.22
C ILE A 228 15.67 2.04 13.90
N ILE A 229 16.00 3.32 13.95
CA ILE A 229 16.34 4.14 12.79
C ILE A 229 17.82 4.53 12.85
N THR A 230 18.57 4.20 11.79
CA THR A 230 19.94 4.63 11.60
C THR A 230 19.98 5.97 10.84
N LYS A 231 21.16 6.55 10.68
CA LYS A 231 21.34 7.85 10.00
C LYS A 231 20.60 7.91 8.66
N GLY A 232 19.85 9.00 8.45
CA GLY A 232 19.05 9.24 7.27
C GLY A 232 17.73 8.46 7.21
N GLN A 233 17.45 7.57 8.17
CA GLN A 233 16.19 6.84 8.25
C GLN A 233 15.13 7.61 9.02
N SER A 234 13.87 7.30 8.74
CA SER A 234 12.70 7.90 9.38
C SER A 234 11.88 6.86 10.13
N ALA A 235 11.23 7.30 11.20
CA ALA A 235 10.16 6.57 11.87
C ALA A 235 8.87 7.40 11.84
N VAL A 236 7.73 6.72 11.77
CA VAL A 236 6.41 7.34 11.74
C VAL A 236 5.53 6.65 12.78
N LEU A 237 4.92 7.42 13.68
CA LEU A 237 3.97 6.91 14.67
C LEU A 237 2.65 7.70 14.57
N PRO A 238 1.48 7.00 14.58
CA PRO A 238 0.17 7.64 14.56
C PRO A 238 -0.26 8.07 15.97
N PHE A 239 -1.00 9.18 16.06
CA PHE A 239 -1.64 9.65 17.29
C PHE A 239 -3.12 9.91 17.01
N ASN A 240 -3.97 8.98 17.45
CA ASN A 240 -5.40 8.97 17.09
C ASN A 240 -6.31 9.56 18.16
N THR A 241 -5.75 10.04 19.28
CA THR A 241 -6.52 10.59 20.40
C THR A 241 -5.89 11.91 20.85
N PRO A 242 -6.67 12.96 21.17
CA PRO A 242 -6.13 14.19 21.71
C PRO A 242 -5.39 13.95 23.03
N GLY A 243 -4.32 14.70 23.27
CA GLY A 243 -3.55 14.60 24.51
C GLY A 243 -2.07 14.94 24.31
N THR A 244 -1.32 14.90 25.40
CA THR A 244 0.13 15.09 25.40
C THR A 244 0.81 13.73 25.59
N TYR A 245 1.66 13.38 24.62
CA TYR A 245 2.40 12.13 24.60
C TYR A 245 3.90 12.41 24.78
N GLU A 246 4.42 12.09 25.97
CA GLU A 246 5.86 12.09 26.18
C GLU A 246 6.49 10.87 25.49
N TYR A 247 7.66 11.07 24.90
CA TYR A 247 8.45 10.01 24.32
C TYR A 247 9.94 10.17 24.65
N ILE A 248 10.65 9.06 24.62
CA ILE A 248 12.09 8.97 24.85
C ILE A 248 12.76 8.22 23.71
N CYS A 249 14.06 8.33 23.60
CA CYS A 249 14.81 7.35 22.79
C CYS A 249 14.93 6.04 23.56
N GLY A 250 14.46 4.93 22.98
CA GLY A 250 14.52 3.60 23.61
C GLY A 250 15.96 3.07 23.80
N LEU A 251 16.94 3.63 23.05
CA LEU A 251 18.35 3.28 23.16
C LEU A 251 19.14 4.30 24.04
N HIS A 252 18.63 5.55 24.16
CA HIS A 252 19.27 6.65 24.88
C HIS A 252 18.22 7.36 25.74
N PRO A 253 17.86 6.82 26.91
CA PRO A 253 16.70 7.28 27.70
C PRO A 253 16.77 8.72 28.20
N GLN A 254 17.94 9.36 28.18
CA GLN A 254 18.13 10.78 28.49
C GLN A 254 17.53 11.70 27.42
N MET A 255 17.34 11.22 26.18
CA MET A 255 16.70 11.98 25.12
C MET A 255 15.18 11.93 25.30
N LYS A 256 14.57 13.10 25.48
CA LYS A 256 13.13 13.25 25.76
C LYS A 256 12.50 14.25 24.80
N GLY A 257 11.26 14.01 24.45
CA GLY A 257 10.42 14.91 23.67
C GLY A 257 8.94 14.70 23.98
N SER A 258 8.09 15.54 23.39
CA SER A 258 6.64 15.40 23.52
C SER A 258 5.91 15.78 22.23
N VAL A 259 4.76 15.13 22.02
CA VAL A 259 3.78 15.47 20.97
C VAL A 259 2.50 15.91 21.67
N GLU A 260 2.04 17.12 21.38
CA GLU A 260 0.72 17.63 21.77
C GLU A 260 -0.25 17.44 20.62
N VAL A 261 -1.25 16.60 20.79
CA VAL A 261 -2.24 16.22 19.76
C VAL A 261 -3.54 16.97 20.03
N LYS A 262 -4.02 17.72 19.02
CA LYS A 262 -5.23 18.58 19.09
C LYS A 262 -6.25 18.20 18.04
#